data_5073c9f2e96b99bcb7ae83cc832a9e29
#
_entry.id   5073c9f2e96b99bcb7ae83cc832a9e29
#
_cell.length_a   1.000
_cell.length_b   1.000
_cell.length_c   1.000
_cell.angle_alpha   90.00
_cell.angle_beta   90.00
_cell.angle_gamma   90.00
#
_symmetry.space_group_name_H-M   'P 1'
#
loop_
_entity.id
_entity.type
_entity.pdbx_description
1 polymer ?
#
loop_
_entity_poly.entity_id
_entity_poly.type
_entity_poly.pdbx_seq_one_letter_code
_entity_poly.pdbx_strand_id
1 'polypeptide(L)'
;MMRQYLALKARHPGTLLFYRMGDFYELFHDDAEKAARLLDITLTTRGQSAGVPIKMAGVPFHSLEPYLAKLVKAGESAVICEQIGDPATSKGPVERAVSRIVTPGTLTDA
;
A
#
# COMPACT_ATOMS: atom_id res chain seq x y z
N MET A 1 11.10 2.97 -8.82
CA MET A 1 9.87 2.85 -8.02
C MET A 1 9.83 1.59 -7.17
N MET A 2 9.99 0.43 -7.79
CA MET A 2 9.91 -0.84 -7.03
C MET A 2 10.97 -0.94 -5.94
N ARG A 3 12.16 -0.40 -6.17
CA ARG A 3 13.22 -0.38 -5.15
C ARG A 3 12.79 0.39 -3.91
N GLN A 4 12.14 1.53 -4.11
CA GLN A 4 11.64 2.33 -2.99
C GLN A 4 10.55 1.60 -2.21
N TYR A 5 9.62 0.95 -2.95
CA TYR A 5 8.58 0.15 -2.33
C TYR A 5 9.17 -0.98 -1.47
N LEU A 6 10.12 -1.73 -2.03
CA LEU A 6 10.71 -2.85 -1.33
C LEU A 6 11.48 -2.41 -0.08
N ALA A 7 12.15 -1.25 -0.14
CA ALA A 7 12.85 -0.72 1.01
C ALA A 7 11.88 -0.37 2.15
N LEU A 8 10.74 0.23 1.80
CA LEU A 8 9.71 0.56 2.79
C LEU A 8 9.07 -0.70 3.34
N LYS A 9 8.78 -1.69 2.49
CA LYS A 9 8.19 -2.94 2.90
C LYS A 9 9.11 -3.71 3.86
N ALA A 10 10.41 -3.65 3.63
CA ALA A 10 11.37 -4.32 4.52
C ALA A 10 11.33 -3.78 5.95
N ARG A 11 10.92 -2.53 6.12
CA ARG A 11 10.77 -1.92 7.45
C ARG A 11 9.47 -2.33 8.13
N HIS A 12 8.50 -2.81 7.36
CA HIS A 12 7.17 -3.14 7.89
C HIS A 12 6.69 -4.47 7.33
N PRO A 13 7.43 -5.57 7.59
CA PRO A 13 7.17 -6.83 6.89
C PRO A 13 5.85 -7.50 7.29
N GLY A 14 5.33 -7.20 8.46
CA GLY A 14 4.09 -7.82 8.93
C GLY A 14 2.83 -7.01 8.64
N THR A 15 2.92 -5.98 7.81
CA THR A 15 1.80 -5.08 7.54
C THR A 15 1.50 -5.02 6.05
N LEU A 16 0.28 -4.57 5.72
CA LEU A 16 -0.09 -4.29 4.34
C LEU A 16 0.35 -2.87 4.02
N LEU A 17 1.21 -2.73 3.01
CA LEU A 17 1.78 -1.44 2.66
C LEU A 17 1.00 -0.82 1.50
N PHE A 18 0.33 0.29 1.77
CA PHE A 18 -0.40 1.07 0.78
C PHE A 18 0.52 2.16 0.24
N TYR A 19 0.87 2.06 -1.02
CA TYR A 19 1.88 2.88 -1.65
C TYR A 19 1.22 3.88 -2.59
N ARG A 20 1.29 5.17 -2.27
CA ARG A 20 0.61 6.19 -3.06
C ARG A 20 1.21 6.31 -4.46
N MET A 21 0.35 6.17 -5.46
CA MET A 21 0.72 6.34 -6.86
C MET A 21 -0.37 7.12 -7.57
N GLY A 22 -0.15 8.43 -7.77
CA GLY A 22 -1.16 9.30 -8.35
C GLY A 22 -2.41 9.34 -7.48
N ASP A 23 -3.54 8.95 -8.05
CA ASP A 23 -4.83 9.00 -7.35
C ASP A 23 -5.18 7.68 -6.66
N PHE A 24 -4.24 6.75 -6.57
CA PHE A 24 -4.47 5.44 -5.99
C PHE A 24 -3.44 5.12 -4.93
N TYR A 25 -3.82 4.21 -4.03
CA TYR A 25 -2.86 3.48 -3.19
C TYR A 25 -2.75 2.09 -3.77
N GLU A 26 -1.52 1.69 -4.11
CA GLU A 26 -1.27 0.38 -4.70
C GLU A 26 -0.60 -0.54 -3.70
N LEU A 27 -0.95 -1.82 -3.79
CA LEU A 27 -0.27 -2.87 -3.05
C LEU A 27 0.36 -3.81 -4.08
N PHE A 28 1.47 -4.44 -3.70
CA PHE A 28 2.24 -5.29 -4.62
C PHE A 28 2.49 -6.66 -4.02
N HIS A 29 2.72 -7.64 -4.89
CA HIS A 29 3.13 -8.99 -4.50
C HIS A 29 2.15 -9.64 -3.50
N ASP A 30 2.65 -10.17 -2.39
CA ASP A 30 1.82 -10.87 -1.41
C ASP A 30 0.79 -9.95 -0.75
N ASP A 31 1.15 -8.68 -0.56
CA ASP A 31 0.21 -7.70 -0.02
C ASP A 31 -0.96 -7.51 -0.98
N ALA A 32 -0.70 -7.49 -2.28
CA ALA A 32 -1.76 -7.35 -3.27
C ALA A 32 -2.71 -8.52 -3.23
N GLU A 33 -2.19 -9.74 -3.14
CA GLU A 33 -3.02 -10.94 -3.04
C GLU A 33 -3.89 -10.91 -1.77
N LYS A 34 -3.28 -10.58 -0.65
CA LYS A 34 -3.98 -10.53 0.63
C LYS A 34 -5.06 -9.46 0.62
N ALA A 35 -4.74 -8.27 0.11
CA ALA A 35 -5.71 -7.18 0.04
C ALA A 35 -6.87 -7.53 -0.90
N ALA A 36 -6.59 -8.14 -2.03
CA ALA A 36 -7.63 -8.54 -2.96
C ALA A 36 -8.63 -9.49 -2.30
N ARG A 37 -8.12 -10.42 -1.50
CA ARG A 37 -8.96 -11.39 -0.79
C ARG A 37 -9.75 -10.73 0.34
N LEU A 38 -9.10 -9.89 1.15
CA LEU A 38 -9.72 -9.31 2.33
C LEU A 38 -10.65 -8.14 1.99
N LEU A 39 -10.32 -7.37 0.98
CA LEU A 39 -11.04 -6.15 0.63
C LEU A 39 -11.96 -6.33 -0.58
N ASP A 40 -11.92 -7.50 -1.20
CA ASP A 40 -12.72 -7.80 -2.38
C ASP A 40 -12.44 -6.82 -3.52
N ILE A 41 -11.16 -6.51 -3.72
CA ILE A 41 -10.71 -5.65 -4.81
C ILE A 41 -10.01 -6.48 -5.87
N THR A 42 -9.91 -5.94 -7.08
CA THR A 42 -9.37 -6.67 -8.22
C THR A 42 -7.85 -6.84 -8.11
N LEU A 43 -7.41 -8.08 -8.26
CA LEU A 43 -5.98 -8.39 -8.37
C LEU A 43 -5.60 -8.38 -9.85
N THR A 44 -4.57 -7.59 -10.19
CA THR A 44 -4.05 -7.53 -11.55
C THR A 44 -2.56 -7.87 -11.56
N THR A 45 -2.01 -8.04 -12.74
CA THR A 45 -0.57 -8.22 -12.90
C THR A 45 -0.08 -7.22 -13.94
N ARG A 46 1.09 -6.63 -13.67
CA ARG A 46 1.70 -5.66 -14.56
C ARG A 46 3.21 -5.87 -14.59
N GLY A 47 3.76 -5.86 -15.81
CA GLY A 47 5.19 -5.96 -15.97
C GLY A 47 5.76 -7.21 -15.33
N GLN A 48 7.06 -7.17 -15.08
CA GLN A 48 7.78 -8.30 -14.50
C GLN A 48 8.93 -7.77 -13.64
N SER A 49 9.22 -8.51 -12.59
CA SER A 49 10.42 -8.29 -11.79
C SER A 49 11.17 -9.60 -11.73
N ALA A 50 12.39 -9.62 -12.28
CA ALA A 50 13.22 -10.83 -12.40
C ALA A 50 12.47 -11.98 -13.10
N GLY A 51 11.68 -11.65 -14.13
CA GLY A 51 10.93 -12.64 -14.90
C GLY A 51 9.62 -13.09 -14.29
N VAL A 52 9.28 -12.61 -13.10
CA VAL A 52 8.03 -12.94 -12.41
C VAL A 52 7.04 -11.80 -12.57
N PRO A 53 5.78 -12.06 -12.98
CA PRO A 53 4.78 -11.00 -13.07
C PRO A 53 4.57 -10.30 -11.73
N ILE A 54 4.41 -8.99 -11.77
CA ILE A 54 4.17 -8.19 -10.58
C ILE A 54 2.67 -8.15 -10.31
N LYS A 55 2.25 -8.71 -9.19
CA LYS A 55 0.85 -8.66 -8.76
C LYS A 55 0.57 -7.30 -8.12
N MET A 56 -0.56 -6.72 -8.46
CA MET A 56 -0.95 -5.40 -7.98
C MET A 56 -2.42 -5.37 -7.64
N ALA A 57 -2.76 -4.60 -6.61
CA ALA A 57 -4.14 -4.28 -6.28
C ALA A 57 -4.15 -2.85 -5.77
N GLY A 58 -5.19 -2.08 -6.14
CA GLY A 58 -5.22 -0.68 -5.78
C GLY A 58 -6.58 -0.20 -5.34
N VAL A 59 -6.60 0.86 -4.53
CA VAL A 59 -7.82 1.53 -4.11
C VAL A 59 -7.67 3.02 -4.38
N PRO A 60 -8.76 3.71 -4.78
CA PRO A 60 -8.71 5.16 -4.95
C PRO A 60 -8.34 5.83 -3.63
N PHE A 61 -7.50 6.87 -3.70
CA PHE A 61 -7.01 7.51 -2.48
C PHE A 61 -8.13 8.08 -1.62
N HIS A 62 -9.21 8.55 -2.25
CA HIS A 62 -10.32 9.14 -1.52
C HIS A 62 -11.25 8.09 -0.89
N SER A 63 -11.03 6.80 -1.18
CA SER A 63 -11.84 5.72 -0.64
C SER A 63 -11.08 4.87 0.38
N LEU A 64 -9.93 5.33 0.84
CA LEU A 64 -9.03 4.55 1.69
C LEU A 64 -9.66 4.15 3.03
N GLU A 65 -10.37 5.07 3.69
CA GLU A 65 -10.84 4.85 5.06
C GLU A 65 -11.74 3.62 5.22
N PRO A 66 -12.74 3.38 4.36
CA PRO A 66 -13.55 2.17 4.49
C PRO A 66 -12.73 0.88 4.35
N TYR A 67 -11.72 0.90 3.50
CA TYR A 67 -10.85 -0.27 3.32
C TYR A 67 -9.99 -0.50 4.54
N LEU A 68 -9.47 0.58 5.15
CA LEU A 68 -8.70 0.44 6.38
C LEU A 68 -9.56 -0.12 7.51
N ALA A 69 -10.80 0.29 7.60
CA ALA A 69 -11.72 -0.24 8.60
C ALA A 69 -11.92 -1.75 8.42
N LYS A 70 -12.05 -2.21 7.18
CA LYS A 70 -12.16 -3.64 6.90
C LYS A 70 -10.92 -4.40 7.33
N LEU A 71 -9.73 -3.86 7.07
CA LEU A 71 -8.48 -4.50 7.46
C LEU A 71 -8.36 -4.62 8.97
N VAL A 72 -8.68 -3.56 9.68
CA VAL A 72 -8.63 -3.56 11.14
C VAL A 72 -9.57 -4.61 11.71
N LYS A 73 -10.77 -4.72 11.15
CA LYS A 73 -11.74 -5.74 11.57
C LYS A 73 -11.22 -7.15 11.31
N ALA A 74 -10.43 -7.32 10.27
CA ALA A 74 -9.84 -8.62 9.95
C ALA A 74 -8.59 -8.91 10.77
N GLY A 75 -8.19 -8.01 11.67
CA GLY A 75 -7.01 -8.19 12.49
C GLY A 75 -5.70 -7.84 11.81
N GLU A 76 -5.74 -7.08 10.72
CA GLU A 76 -4.56 -6.72 9.95
C GLU A 76 -4.10 -5.31 10.24
N SER A 77 -2.79 -5.09 10.08
CA SER A 77 -2.19 -3.78 10.20
C SER A 77 -1.87 -3.22 8.83
N ALA A 78 -1.89 -1.91 8.70
CA ALA A 78 -1.61 -1.23 7.44
C ALA A 78 -0.62 -0.08 7.65
N VAL A 79 0.23 0.15 6.66
CA VAL A 79 1.14 1.28 6.60
C VAL A 79 0.80 2.07 5.36
N ILE A 80 0.59 3.38 5.51
CA ILE A 80 0.22 4.26 4.42
C ILE A 80 1.44 5.10 4.05
N CYS A 81 1.87 4.99 2.79
CA CYS A 81 3.01 5.76 2.28
C CYS A 81 2.50 6.79 1.30
N GLU A 82 2.80 8.07 1.58
CA GLU A 82 2.38 9.19 0.75
C GLU A 82 3.53 9.73 -0.08
N GLN A 83 3.20 10.40 -1.17
CA GLN A 83 4.17 11.10 -1.98
C GLN A 83 4.67 12.34 -1.24
N ILE A 84 5.97 12.59 -1.34
CA ILE A 84 6.59 13.77 -0.77
C ILE A 84 6.91 14.74 -1.90
N GLY A 85 6.53 16.00 -1.74
CA GLY A 85 6.82 17.02 -2.74
C GLY A 85 5.84 16.99 -3.90
N ASP A 86 6.13 17.82 -4.90
CA ASP A 86 5.28 17.99 -6.08
C ASP A 86 5.84 17.15 -7.23
N PRO A 87 5.05 16.18 -7.74
CA PRO A 87 5.52 15.36 -8.87
C PRO A 87 5.89 16.20 -10.10
N ALA A 88 5.26 17.36 -10.30
CA ALA A 88 5.53 18.19 -11.46
C ALA A 88 6.89 18.86 -11.40
N THR A 89 7.46 19.07 -10.22
CA THR A 89 8.76 19.70 -10.06
C THR A 89 9.86 18.72 -9.69
N SER A 90 9.50 17.47 -9.45
CA SER A 90 10.44 16.44 -9.04
C SER A 90 11.29 15.96 -10.23
N LYS A 91 12.57 15.78 -10.00
CA LYS A 91 13.48 15.18 -10.97
C LYS A 91 13.64 13.71 -10.61
N GLY A 92 13.04 12.83 -11.44
CA GLY A 92 13.08 11.42 -11.19
C GLY A 92 11.87 10.94 -10.38
N PRO A 93 11.93 9.72 -9.80
CA PRO A 93 10.79 9.17 -9.07
C PRO A 93 10.42 10.02 -7.87
N VAL A 94 9.12 10.20 -7.65
CA VAL A 94 8.62 10.92 -6.49
C VAL A 94 8.91 10.10 -5.23
N GLU A 95 9.48 10.76 -4.22
CA GLU A 95 9.76 10.12 -2.94
C GLU A 95 8.47 9.82 -2.18
N ARG A 96 8.50 8.73 -1.41
CA ARG A 96 7.40 8.38 -0.52
C ARG A 96 7.93 8.16 0.89
N ALA A 97 7.07 8.47 1.86
CA ALA A 97 7.41 8.23 3.25
C ALA A 97 6.16 7.76 3.98
N VAL A 98 6.37 7.02 5.07
CA VAL A 98 5.27 6.56 5.91
C VAL A 98 4.59 7.78 6.53
N SER A 99 3.30 7.91 6.29
CA SER A 99 2.50 9.00 6.85
C SER A 99 1.57 8.51 7.95
N ARG A 100 1.24 7.21 7.97
CA ARG A 100 0.25 6.69 8.90
C ARG A 100 0.47 5.20 9.09
N ILE A 101 0.35 4.75 10.34
CA ILE A 101 0.37 3.32 10.68
C ILE A 101 -0.92 3.01 11.41
N VAL A 102 -1.64 2.01 10.92
CA VAL A 102 -2.92 1.61 11.47
C VAL A 102 -2.82 0.18 11.98
N THR A 103 -3.17 -0.04 13.24
CA THR A 103 -3.13 -1.38 13.82
C THR A 103 -4.45 -1.70 14.51
N PRO A 104 -4.84 -2.98 14.57
CA PRO A 104 -6.11 -3.36 15.19
C PRO A 104 -6.19 -3.00 16.67
N GLY A 105 -5.08 -3.00 17.38
CA GLY A 105 -5.07 -2.77 18.81
C GLY A 105 -5.28 -1.32 19.24
N THR A 106 -5.12 -0.37 18.33
CA THR A 106 -5.17 1.04 18.71
C THR A 106 -6.57 1.53 19.03
N LEU A 107 -7.58 0.81 18.63
CA LEU A 107 -8.97 1.23 18.83
C LEU A 107 -9.49 0.94 20.23
N THR A 108 -8.83 0.07 20.94
CA THR A 108 -9.30 -0.36 22.26
C THR A 108 -8.81 0.51 23.40
N ASP A 109 -7.92 1.43 23.09
CA ASP A 109 -7.28 2.26 24.10
C ASP A 109 -7.93 3.62 24.26
N ALA A 110 -9.13 3.69 23.85
CA ALA A 110 -9.87 4.93 23.93
C ALA A 110 -10.10 5.34 25.39
#